data_3013102a9cfd412b85c58822f97c69bf
#
_entry.id   3013102a9cfd412b85c58822f97c69bf
#
_cell.length_a   1.000
_cell.length_b   1.000
_cell.length_c   1.000
_cell.angle_alpha   90.00
_cell.angle_beta   90.00
_cell.angle_gamma   90.00
#
_symmetry.space_group_name_H-M   'P 1'
#
loop_
_entity.id
_entity.type
_entity.pdbx_description
1 polymer ?
#
loop_
_entity_poly.entity_id
_entity_poly.type
_entity_poly.pdbx_seq_one_letter_code
_entity_poly.pdbx_strand_id
1 'polypeptide(L)'
;MGQQKQRNRRWVLASRPHGAPVLDNFRLEEDALATPGEGQVLLRTIYLSLDPYMRGRMSDEPSYSPPVEIGSVMVGGTVSRVVESNHPDYQPGDWVLSYNGWQDYAISSGDELVKLGDHPQNPSWSLGILGMPGFTAYMGLLDIGQPKEGETLVVAAATGPVGATVGQIGKLKGCRIVGGLAAQKNAAMQPRCWVLMFALITTQMILPNS
;
A
#
# COMPACT_ATOMS: atom_id res chain seq x y z
N MET A 1 -23.15 -29.70 9.77
CA MET A 1 -22.18 -28.97 8.94
C MET A 1 -21.19 -28.36 9.90
N GLY A 2 -19.97 -28.91 9.98
CA GLY A 2 -18.93 -28.39 10.89
C GLY A 2 -18.51 -27.00 10.44
N GLN A 3 -18.62 -26.00 11.30
CA GLN A 3 -18.01 -24.69 11.09
C GLN A 3 -16.50 -24.91 10.93
N GLN A 4 -15.98 -24.69 9.76
CA GLN A 4 -14.56 -24.67 9.50
C GLN A 4 -13.97 -23.57 10.40
N LYS A 5 -13.21 -23.95 11.42
CA LYS A 5 -12.62 -23.02 12.38
C LYS A 5 -11.75 -22.05 11.59
N GLN A 6 -12.11 -20.76 11.56
CA GLN A 6 -11.33 -19.74 10.86
C GLN A 6 -9.90 -19.75 11.38
N ARG A 7 -8.93 -19.65 10.47
CA ARG A 7 -7.50 -19.63 10.77
C ARG A 7 -6.90 -18.33 10.29
N ASN A 8 -5.84 -17.89 10.96
CA ASN A 8 -5.02 -16.79 10.51
C ASN A 8 -3.90 -17.33 9.61
N ARG A 9 -3.92 -16.99 8.34
CA ARG A 9 -2.80 -17.22 7.43
C ARG A 9 -1.90 -16.01 7.46
N ARG A 10 -0.59 -16.23 7.61
CA ARG A 10 0.41 -15.17 7.66
C ARG A 10 1.65 -15.53 6.86
N TRP A 11 2.19 -14.54 6.16
CA TRP A 11 3.45 -14.67 5.46
C TRP A 11 4.57 -14.12 6.31
N VAL A 12 5.52 -14.98 6.66
CA VAL A 12 6.70 -14.62 7.44
C VAL A 12 7.94 -14.55 6.55
N LEU A 13 8.89 -13.69 6.92
CA LEU A 13 10.20 -13.65 6.28
C LEU A 13 10.98 -14.88 6.71
N ALA A 14 11.22 -15.82 5.81
CA ALA A 14 11.95 -17.08 6.09
C ALA A 14 13.47 -16.92 5.92
N SER A 15 13.89 -16.06 4.99
CA SER A 15 15.31 -15.76 4.74
C SER A 15 15.46 -14.38 4.12
N ARG A 16 16.64 -13.77 4.25
CA ARG A 16 16.94 -12.48 3.63
C ARG A 16 17.22 -12.65 2.14
N PRO A 17 16.56 -11.92 1.25
CA PRO A 17 16.80 -12.01 -0.18
C PRO A 17 18.12 -11.37 -0.59
N HIS A 18 18.88 -12.03 -1.46
CA HIS A 18 20.00 -11.46 -2.18
C HIS A 18 19.51 -11.01 -3.58
N GLY A 19 19.46 -9.71 -3.83
CA GLY A 19 18.84 -9.15 -5.05
C GLY A 19 17.31 -9.07 -4.96
N ALA A 20 16.59 -9.50 -6.00
CA ALA A 20 15.14 -9.54 -6.00
C ALA A 20 14.64 -10.66 -5.07
N PRO A 21 13.55 -10.41 -4.28
CA PRO A 21 12.94 -11.45 -3.48
C PRO A 21 12.40 -12.59 -4.35
N VAL A 22 12.53 -13.82 -3.85
CA VAL A 22 11.97 -15.04 -4.43
C VAL A 22 11.02 -15.71 -3.44
N LEU A 23 10.20 -16.64 -3.90
CA LEU A 23 9.20 -17.29 -3.05
C LEU A 23 9.79 -17.96 -1.80
N ASP A 24 10.98 -18.54 -1.93
CA ASP A 24 11.69 -19.23 -0.82
C ASP A 24 12.15 -18.28 0.29
N ASN A 25 12.12 -16.96 0.06
CA ASN A 25 12.37 -15.99 1.11
C ASN A 25 11.18 -15.84 2.08
N PHE A 26 10.05 -16.43 1.75
CA PHE A 26 8.82 -16.34 2.54
C PHE A 26 8.31 -17.72 2.89
N ARG A 27 7.59 -17.81 4.00
CA ARG A 27 6.88 -19.02 4.43
C ARG A 27 5.48 -18.66 4.85
N LEU A 28 4.50 -19.40 4.34
CA LEU A 28 3.11 -19.30 4.79
C LEU A 28 2.95 -20.12 6.07
N GLU A 29 2.42 -19.49 7.11
CA GLU A 29 2.05 -20.12 8.37
C GLU A 29 0.55 -19.98 8.62
N GLU A 30 -0.03 -20.93 9.31
CA GLU A 30 -1.44 -20.93 9.68
C GLU A 30 -1.60 -21.22 11.17
N ASP A 31 -2.24 -20.28 11.88
CA ASP A 31 -2.53 -20.40 13.30
C ASP A 31 -4.03 -20.34 13.58
N ALA A 32 -4.41 -20.73 14.79
CA ALA A 32 -5.75 -20.42 15.31
C ALA A 32 -5.91 -18.90 15.45
N LEU A 33 -7.15 -18.41 15.30
CA LEU A 33 -7.42 -17.00 15.58
C LEU A 33 -7.13 -16.71 17.06
N ALA A 34 -6.42 -15.61 17.28
CA ALA A 34 -6.25 -15.08 18.62
C ALA A 34 -7.54 -14.37 19.06
N THR A 35 -7.83 -14.40 20.36
CA THR A 35 -8.92 -13.64 20.98
C THR A 35 -8.35 -12.33 21.55
N PRO A 36 -8.98 -11.18 21.27
CA PRO A 36 -8.50 -9.90 21.81
C PRO A 36 -8.64 -9.87 23.33
N GLY A 37 -7.58 -9.43 24.03
CA GLY A 37 -7.58 -9.13 25.43
C GLY A 37 -8.25 -7.80 25.75
N GLU A 38 -8.24 -7.37 27.03
CA GLU A 38 -8.74 -6.06 27.45
C GLU A 38 -7.98 -4.93 26.72
N GLY A 39 -8.72 -3.93 26.21
CA GLY A 39 -8.17 -2.82 25.42
C GLY A 39 -7.69 -3.21 24.02
N GLN A 40 -8.03 -4.40 23.51
CA GLN A 40 -7.59 -4.87 22.21
C GLN A 40 -8.77 -5.11 21.25
N VAL A 41 -8.42 -5.14 19.97
CA VAL A 41 -9.34 -5.50 18.87
C VAL A 41 -8.75 -6.61 18.02
N LEU A 42 -9.62 -7.47 17.48
CA LEU A 42 -9.28 -8.40 16.42
C LEU A 42 -9.65 -7.78 15.08
N LEU A 43 -8.68 -7.67 14.20
CA LEU A 43 -8.81 -7.11 12.86
C LEU A 43 -8.77 -8.20 11.80
N ARG A 44 -9.63 -8.06 10.78
CA ARG A 44 -9.54 -8.83 9.53
C ARG A 44 -9.02 -7.94 8.43
N THR A 45 -7.91 -8.32 7.82
CA THR A 45 -7.35 -7.62 6.65
C THR A 45 -8.28 -7.79 5.44
N ILE A 46 -8.64 -6.66 4.83
CA ILE A 46 -9.44 -6.61 3.60
C ILE A 46 -8.58 -6.20 2.41
N TYR A 47 -7.66 -5.24 2.63
CA TYR A 47 -6.69 -4.79 1.63
C TYR A 47 -5.29 -4.72 2.26
N LEU A 48 -4.31 -5.14 1.50
CA LEU A 48 -2.88 -5.05 1.84
C LEU A 48 -2.17 -4.26 0.75
N SER A 49 -1.38 -3.27 1.12
CA SER A 49 -0.49 -2.57 0.20
C SER A 49 0.81 -3.33 0.04
N LEU A 50 1.33 -3.38 -1.19
CA LEU A 50 2.67 -3.87 -1.50
C LEU A 50 3.52 -2.68 -1.93
N ASP A 51 4.45 -2.28 -1.07
CA ASP A 51 5.22 -1.06 -1.22
C ASP A 51 6.73 -1.33 -1.34
N PRO A 52 7.48 -0.54 -2.11
CA PRO A 52 8.91 -0.75 -2.32
C PRO A 52 9.75 -0.78 -1.03
N TYR A 53 9.36 -0.03 0.01
CA TYR A 53 10.09 0.00 1.28
C TYR A 53 10.18 -1.38 1.95
N MET A 54 9.24 -2.27 1.67
CA MET A 54 9.24 -3.63 2.21
C MET A 54 10.50 -4.41 1.82
N ARG A 55 11.07 -4.12 0.62
CA ARG A 55 12.34 -4.73 0.22
C ARG A 55 13.48 -4.31 1.15
N GLY A 56 13.56 -3.04 1.52
CA GLY A 56 14.54 -2.54 2.50
C GLY A 56 14.36 -3.19 3.88
N ARG A 57 13.11 -3.43 4.29
CA ARG A 57 12.79 -4.11 5.56
C ARG A 57 13.18 -5.60 5.59
N MET A 58 13.48 -6.22 4.44
CA MET A 58 13.99 -7.60 4.35
C MET A 58 15.52 -7.65 4.50
N SER A 59 16.23 -6.52 4.45
CA SER A 59 17.69 -6.43 4.63
C SER A 59 18.02 -6.10 6.08
N ASP A 60 19.17 -6.57 6.55
CA ASP A 60 19.76 -6.21 7.84
C ASP A 60 20.79 -5.07 7.73
N GLU A 61 20.95 -4.50 6.53
CA GLU A 61 21.76 -3.31 6.34
C GLU A 61 21.17 -2.09 7.07
N PRO A 62 22.01 -1.13 7.52
CA PRO A 62 21.55 0.08 8.15
C PRO A 62 20.51 0.83 7.30
N SER A 63 19.36 1.15 7.88
CA SER A 63 18.24 1.83 7.21
C SER A 63 17.52 2.75 8.20
N TYR A 64 16.60 3.58 7.68
CA TYR A 64 15.76 4.46 8.50
C TYR A 64 14.74 3.71 9.38
N SER A 65 14.55 2.42 9.15
CA SER A 65 13.66 1.56 9.92
C SER A 65 14.32 0.21 10.22
N PRO A 66 14.05 -0.41 11.38
CA PRO A 66 14.63 -1.70 11.73
C PRO A 66 14.17 -2.79 10.75
N PRO A 67 15.02 -3.79 10.46
CA PRO A 67 14.65 -4.91 9.60
C PRO A 67 13.52 -5.75 10.21
N VAL A 68 12.79 -6.46 9.35
CA VAL A 68 11.92 -7.55 9.78
C VAL A 68 12.80 -8.71 10.24
N GLU A 69 12.49 -9.26 11.40
CA GLU A 69 13.20 -10.44 11.91
C GLU A 69 12.82 -11.71 11.14
N ILE A 70 13.77 -12.62 10.99
CA ILE A 70 13.49 -13.92 10.37
C ILE A 70 12.45 -14.66 11.23
N GLY A 71 11.42 -15.19 10.59
CA GLY A 71 10.26 -15.82 11.23
C GLY A 71 9.15 -14.86 11.65
N SER A 72 9.35 -13.55 11.54
CA SER A 72 8.30 -12.57 11.80
C SER A 72 7.44 -12.30 10.58
N VAL A 73 6.19 -11.87 10.82
CA VAL A 73 5.25 -11.47 9.76
C VAL A 73 5.83 -10.31 8.97
N MET A 74 5.73 -10.39 7.65
CA MET A 74 6.14 -9.29 6.78
C MET A 74 5.29 -8.05 7.06
N VAL A 75 5.95 -6.91 7.14
CA VAL A 75 5.30 -5.62 7.37
C VAL A 75 4.50 -5.15 6.17
N GLY A 76 3.46 -4.38 6.40
CA GLY A 76 2.67 -3.76 5.35
C GLY A 76 1.48 -2.97 5.89
N GLY A 77 1.15 -1.88 5.21
CA GLY A 77 -0.06 -1.12 5.46
C GLY A 77 -1.29 -1.92 5.04
N THR A 78 -2.31 -1.93 5.87
CA THR A 78 -3.55 -2.67 5.63
C THR A 78 -4.77 -1.79 5.87
N VAL A 79 -5.83 -2.06 5.12
CA VAL A 79 -7.17 -1.63 5.50
C VAL A 79 -7.91 -2.86 6.01
N SER A 80 -8.42 -2.75 7.21
CA SER A 80 -9.00 -3.86 7.95
C SER A 80 -10.41 -3.54 8.48
N ARG A 81 -11.15 -4.60 8.80
CA ARG A 81 -12.41 -4.52 9.55
C ARG A 81 -12.17 -5.03 10.97
N VAL A 82 -12.67 -4.30 11.95
CA VAL A 82 -12.78 -4.81 13.30
C VAL A 82 -13.80 -5.94 13.31
N VAL A 83 -13.42 -7.13 13.76
CA VAL A 83 -14.32 -8.30 13.86
C VAL A 83 -14.72 -8.61 15.29
N GLU A 84 -13.86 -8.28 16.26
CA GLU A 84 -14.11 -8.40 17.69
C GLU A 84 -13.39 -7.26 18.42
N SER A 85 -14.00 -6.69 19.47
CA SER A 85 -13.42 -5.57 20.20
C SER A 85 -13.68 -5.68 21.69
N ASN A 86 -12.60 -5.51 22.47
CA ASN A 86 -12.61 -5.21 23.89
C ASN A 86 -12.01 -3.82 24.16
N HIS A 87 -11.97 -2.95 23.14
CA HIS A 87 -11.43 -1.59 23.19
C HIS A 87 -12.59 -0.57 23.22
N PRO A 88 -12.54 0.48 24.09
CA PRO A 88 -13.63 1.43 24.24
C PRO A 88 -13.94 2.24 22.97
N ASP A 89 -12.93 2.52 22.16
CA ASP A 89 -13.06 3.40 20.98
C ASP A 89 -13.39 2.66 19.68
N TYR A 90 -13.38 1.33 19.65
CA TYR A 90 -13.61 0.54 18.45
C TYR A 90 -14.74 -0.46 18.65
N GLN A 91 -15.51 -0.67 17.57
CA GLN A 91 -16.61 -1.65 17.59
C GLN A 91 -16.53 -2.58 16.37
N PRO A 92 -17.08 -3.81 16.46
CA PRO A 92 -17.18 -4.71 15.32
C PRO A 92 -17.87 -4.01 14.14
N GLY A 93 -17.23 -4.12 12.97
CA GLY A 93 -17.68 -3.44 11.77
C GLY A 93 -16.95 -2.14 11.43
N ASP A 94 -16.18 -1.55 12.34
CA ASP A 94 -15.36 -0.37 12.02
C ASP A 94 -14.35 -0.68 10.92
N TRP A 95 -14.18 0.28 10.02
CA TRP A 95 -13.11 0.27 9.03
C TRP A 95 -11.91 1.04 9.58
N VAL A 96 -10.73 0.42 9.52
CA VAL A 96 -9.50 1.01 10.04
C VAL A 96 -8.34 0.84 9.07
N LEU A 97 -7.51 1.90 8.97
CA LEU A 97 -6.16 1.81 8.45
C LEU A 97 -5.26 1.29 9.58
N SER A 98 -4.39 0.35 9.26
CA SER A 98 -3.48 -0.30 10.20
C SER A 98 -2.19 -0.75 9.50
N TYR A 99 -1.24 -1.28 10.28
CA TYR A 99 0.03 -1.79 9.76
C TYR A 99 0.25 -3.25 10.18
N ASN A 100 -0.80 -4.05 10.06
CA ASN A 100 -0.81 -5.45 10.52
C ASN A 100 0.06 -6.40 9.70
N GLY A 101 0.60 -5.95 8.57
CA GLY A 101 1.45 -6.77 7.73
C GLY A 101 0.70 -7.84 6.92
N TRP A 102 1.43 -8.82 6.44
CA TRP A 102 0.95 -9.82 5.49
C TRP A 102 0.25 -10.97 6.20
N GLN A 103 -0.95 -10.72 6.70
CA GLN A 103 -1.76 -11.74 7.39
C GLN A 103 -3.26 -11.46 7.27
N ASP A 104 -4.07 -12.51 7.41
CA ASP A 104 -5.53 -12.42 7.32
C ASP A 104 -6.14 -11.72 8.54
N TYR A 105 -5.58 -11.96 9.73
CA TYR A 105 -6.07 -11.40 11.00
C TYR A 105 -4.91 -10.92 11.87
N ALA A 106 -5.16 -9.91 12.68
CA ALA A 106 -4.21 -9.39 13.67
C ALA A 106 -4.92 -8.88 14.91
N ILE A 107 -4.23 -8.95 16.06
CA ILE A 107 -4.60 -8.23 17.27
C ILE A 107 -3.91 -6.87 17.26
N SER A 108 -4.64 -5.83 17.67
CA SER A 108 -4.12 -4.47 17.87
C SER A 108 -4.57 -3.90 19.19
N SER A 109 -3.72 -3.07 19.82
CA SER A 109 -4.06 -2.25 20.99
C SER A 109 -4.93 -1.03 20.65
N GLY A 110 -5.13 -0.73 19.37
CA GLY A 110 -5.88 0.46 18.95
C GLY A 110 -5.03 1.71 18.71
N ASP A 111 -3.84 1.83 19.32
CA ASP A 111 -3.04 3.06 19.33
C ASP A 111 -2.60 3.53 17.93
N GLU A 112 -2.37 2.59 17.01
CA GLU A 112 -1.91 2.86 15.65
C GLU A 112 -3.03 2.82 14.61
N LEU A 113 -4.27 2.64 15.05
CA LEU A 113 -5.40 2.53 14.13
C LEU A 113 -5.97 3.89 13.77
N VAL A 114 -6.29 4.07 12.49
CA VAL A 114 -7.01 5.25 12.01
C VAL A 114 -8.38 4.82 11.49
N LYS A 115 -9.46 5.32 12.11
CA LYS A 115 -10.82 5.08 11.62
C LYS A 115 -11.04 5.73 10.26
N LEU A 116 -11.65 4.99 9.35
CA LEU A 116 -11.97 5.45 7.99
C LEU A 116 -13.41 5.90 7.82
N GLY A 117 -14.16 6.02 8.93
CA GLY A 117 -15.59 6.32 8.94
C GLY A 117 -16.45 5.07 8.79
N ASP A 118 -17.76 5.25 8.94
CA ASP A 118 -18.71 4.13 9.01
C ASP A 118 -18.91 3.43 7.67
N HIS A 119 -18.88 4.18 6.56
CA HIS A 119 -19.13 3.67 5.21
C HIS A 119 -18.17 4.30 4.18
N PRO A 120 -16.85 4.01 4.24
CA PRO A 120 -15.91 4.56 3.28
C PRO A 120 -16.23 4.02 1.88
N GLN A 121 -16.47 4.92 0.90
CA GLN A 121 -16.80 4.53 -0.46
C GLN A 121 -15.70 3.67 -1.11
N ASN A 122 -14.45 4.03 -0.85
CA ASN A 122 -13.27 3.36 -1.40
C ASN A 122 -12.21 3.21 -0.31
N PRO A 123 -12.36 2.26 0.62
CA PRO A 123 -11.45 2.13 1.75
C PRO A 123 -9.99 1.88 1.34
N SER A 124 -9.77 1.21 0.20
CA SER A 124 -8.43 1.00 -0.35
C SER A 124 -7.67 2.28 -0.73
N TRP A 125 -8.36 3.40 -0.94
CA TRP A 125 -7.70 4.69 -1.21
C TRP A 125 -6.82 5.17 -0.05
N SER A 126 -7.10 4.72 1.17
CA SER A 126 -6.26 4.99 2.35
C SER A 126 -4.88 4.33 2.28
N LEU A 127 -4.68 3.35 1.39
CA LEU A 127 -3.38 2.75 1.08
C LEU A 127 -2.74 3.36 -0.18
N GLY A 128 -3.44 4.23 -0.88
CA GLY A 128 -3.03 4.85 -2.14
C GLY A 128 -3.06 6.36 -2.09
N ILE A 129 -3.99 6.94 -2.88
CA ILE A 129 -4.10 8.40 -3.08
C ILE A 129 -4.39 9.19 -1.79
N LEU A 130 -5.14 8.62 -0.85
CA LEU A 130 -5.44 9.22 0.46
C LEU A 130 -4.52 8.71 1.58
N GLY A 131 -3.45 7.99 1.25
CA GLY A 131 -2.50 7.43 2.19
C GLY A 131 -1.06 7.86 1.88
N MET A 132 -0.11 7.03 2.28
CA MET A 132 1.33 7.30 2.15
C MET A 132 1.75 7.64 0.70
N PRO A 133 1.34 6.93 -0.35
CA PRO A 133 1.75 7.27 -1.71
C PRO A 133 1.24 8.63 -2.17
N GLY A 134 -0.02 8.96 -1.87
CA GLY A 134 -0.60 10.27 -2.20
C GLY A 134 0.08 11.40 -1.43
N PHE A 135 0.32 11.22 -0.14
CA PHE A 135 1.05 12.18 0.69
C PHE A 135 2.48 12.39 0.18
N THR A 136 3.18 11.32 -0.16
CA THR A 136 4.54 11.37 -0.73
C THR A 136 4.55 12.18 -2.03
N ALA A 137 3.58 11.92 -2.91
CA ALA A 137 3.43 12.66 -4.17
C ALA A 137 3.15 14.15 -3.93
N TYR A 138 2.23 14.45 -3.02
CA TYR A 138 1.83 15.81 -2.70
C TYR A 138 2.99 16.63 -2.14
N MET A 139 3.63 16.15 -1.07
CA MET A 139 4.74 16.85 -0.43
C MET A 139 5.95 16.96 -1.36
N GLY A 140 6.33 15.87 -2.03
CA GLY A 140 7.46 15.87 -2.94
C GLY A 140 7.28 16.82 -4.12
N LEU A 141 6.07 16.92 -4.66
CA LEU A 141 5.81 17.79 -5.81
C LEU A 141 5.55 19.24 -5.41
N LEU A 142 4.68 19.48 -4.42
CA LEU A 142 4.20 20.85 -4.14
C LEU A 142 5.05 21.59 -3.12
N ASP A 143 5.59 20.89 -2.13
CA ASP A 143 6.42 21.51 -1.09
C ASP A 143 7.89 21.61 -1.51
N ILE A 144 8.42 20.56 -2.14
CA ILE A 144 9.82 20.49 -2.55
C ILE A 144 10.00 20.89 -4.02
N GLY A 145 9.27 20.25 -4.94
CA GLY A 145 9.41 20.46 -6.39
C GLY A 145 8.90 21.79 -6.89
N GLN A 146 7.82 22.29 -6.31
CA GLN A 146 7.19 23.60 -6.61
C GLN A 146 7.04 23.89 -8.10
N PRO A 147 6.39 22.99 -8.89
CA PRO A 147 6.30 23.15 -10.32
C PRO A 147 5.43 24.37 -10.68
N LYS A 148 5.83 25.07 -11.76
CA LYS A 148 5.12 26.22 -12.29
C LYS A 148 4.36 25.87 -13.56
N GLU A 149 3.30 26.60 -13.82
CA GLU A 149 2.53 26.48 -15.07
C GLU A 149 3.43 26.60 -16.30
N GLY A 150 3.21 25.74 -17.28
CA GLY A 150 3.99 25.68 -18.52
C GLY A 150 5.29 24.88 -18.44
N GLU A 151 5.75 24.50 -17.24
CA GLU A 151 6.95 23.65 -17.10
C GLU A 151 6.69 22.20 -17.54
N THR A 152 7.76 21.51 -17.90
CA THR A 152 7.72 20.08 -18.20
C THR A 152 8.17 19.28 -16.98
N LEU A 153 7.25 18.48 -16.44
CA LEU A 153 7.48 17.59 -15.33
C LEU A 153 7.76 16.17 -15.84
N VAL A 154 8.94 15.65 -15.56
CA VAL A 154 9.34 14.27 -15.91
C VAL A 154 9.14 13.37 -14.69
N VAL A 155 8.33 12.34 -14.82
CA VAL A 155 7.97 11.42 -13.74
C VAL A 155 8.48 10.02 -14.05
N ALA A 156 9.45 9.54 -13.29
CA ALA A 156 9.88 8.14 -13.33
C ALA A 156 8.82 7.23 -12.68
N ALA A 157 8.71 5.98 -13.15
CA ALA A 157 7.72 5.02 -12.65
C ALA A 157 6.28 5.60 -12.62
N ALA A 158 5.89 6.29 -13.69
CA ALA A 158 4.65 7.07 -13.79
C ALA A 158 3.36 6.24 -13.62
N THR A 159 3.41 4.92 -13.67
CA THR A 159 2.28 4.00 -13.44
C THR A 159 2.17 3.51 -12.00
N GLY A 160 3.18 3.76 -11.16
CA GLY A 160 3.11 3.49 -9.73
C GLY A 160 2.22 4.51 -9.00
N PRO A 161 1.76 4.21 -7.78
CA PRO A 161 0.80 5.06 -7.07
C PRO A 161 1.33 6.48 -6.81
N VAL A 162 2.61 6.64 -6.48
CA VAL A 162 3.24 7.96 -6.31
C VAL A 162 3.34 8.67 -7.66
N GLY A 163 3.93 8.02 -8.67
CA GLY A 163 4.14 8.64 -9.98
C GLY A 163 2.84 9.03 -10.69
N ALA A 164 1.81 8.19 -10.62
CA ALA A 164 0.50 8.49 -11.18
C ALA A 164 -0.16 9.69 -10.48
N THR A 165 0.00 9.82 -9.18
CA THR A 165 -0.52 10.97 -8.40
C THR A 165 0.26 12.24 -8.75
N VAL A 166 1.60 12.17 -8.82
CA VAL A 166 2.45 13.30 -9.24
C VAL A 166 2.04 13.81 -10.62
N GLY A 167 1.81 12.89 -11.58
CA GLY A 167 1.37 13.26 -12.93
C GLY A 167 0.03 13.99 -12.93
N GLN A 168 -0.94 13.54 -12.14
CA GLN A 168 -2.25 14.17 -12.02
C GLN A 168 -2.15 15.57 -11.39
N ILE A 169 -1.46 15.70 -10.26
CA ILE A 169 -1.27 16.99 -9.59
C ILE A 169 -0.52 17.96 -10.50
N GLY A 170 0.56 17.51 -11.16
CA GLY A 170 1.32 18.33 -12.10
C GLY A 170 0.46 18.85 -13.26
N LYS A 171 -0.44 18.02 -13.79
CA LYS A 171 -1.39 18.44 -14.82
C LYS A 171 -2.37 19.50 -14.29
N LEU A 172 -2.90 19.32 -13.07
CA LEU A 172 -3.77 20.33 -12.42
C LEU A 172 -3.02 21.66 -12.18
N LYS A 173 -1.70 21.62 -12.07
CA LYS A 173 -0.83 22.82 -11.97
C LYS A 173 -0.43 23.42 -13.32
N GLY A 174 -0.98 22.92 -14.44
CA GLY A 174 -0.69 23.44 -15.78
C GLY A 174 0.65 22.96 -16.36
N CYS A 175 1.26 21.93 -15.78
CA CYS A 175 2.51 21.38 -16.30
C CYS A 175 2.27 20.43 -17.49
N ARG A 176 3.28 20.34 -18.38
CA ARG A 176 3.38 19.26 -19.34
C ARG A 176 3.97 18.04 -18.67
N ILE A 177 3.27 16.88 -18.71
CA ILE A 177 3.72 15.65 -18.04
C ILE A 177 4.37 14.68 -19.02
N VAL A 178 5.56 14.19 -18.66
CA VAL A 178 6.28 13.14 -19.37
C VAL A 178 6.51 11.99 -18.38
N GLY A 179 5.89 10.84 -18.63
CA GLY A 179 6.01 9.66 -17.78
C GLY A 179 7.01 8.64 -18.33
N GLY A 180 7.95 8.21 -17.49
CA GLY A 180 8.86 7.10 -17.77
C GLY A 180 8.36 5.82 -17.12
N LEU A 181 8.59 4.68 -17.81
CA LEU A 181 8.27 3.33 -17.31
C LEU A 181 9.52 2.48 -17.30
N ALA A 182 9.73 1.67 -16.27
CA ALA A 182 10.71 0.63 -16.30
C ALA A 182 10.22 -0.52 -17.19
N ALA A 183 10.93 -0.84 -18.27
CA ALA A 183 10.65 -2.03 -19.06
C ALA A 183 10.97 -3.27 -18.23
N GLN A 184 10.00 -4.14 -17.99
CA GLN A 184 10.29 -5.48 -17.50
C GLN A 184 11.02 -6.25 -18.60
N LYS A 185 12.21 -6.79 -18.30
CA LYS A 185 13.06 -7.53 -19.24
C LYS A 185 12.39 -8.77 -19.87
N ASN A 186 11.23 -9.20 -19.42
CA ASN A 186 10.55 -10.43 -19.85
C ASN A 186 9.12 -10.25 -20.36
N ALA A 187 8.63 -9.04 -20.50
CA ALA A 187 7.37 -8.83 -21.20
C ALA A 187 7.71 -8.39 -22.62
N ALA A 188 7.32 -9.18 -23.62
CA ALA A 188 7.25 -8.77 -25.01
C ALA A 188 6.16 -7.68 -25.15
N MET A 189 6.37 -6.56 -24.51
CA MET A 189 5.53 -5.39 -24.59
C MET A 189 5.87 -4.72 -25.92
N GLN A 190 4.98 -4.89 -26.88
CA GLN A 190 5.12 -4.25 -28.18
C GLN A 190 5.18 -2.72 -28.01
N PRO A 191 5.97 -2.01 -28.82
CA PRO A 191 6.08 -0.53 -28.77
C PRO A 191 4.74 0.21 -28.80
N ARG A 192 3.68 -0.43 -29.31
CA ARG A 192 2.30 0.09 -29.32
C ARG A 192 1.68 0.22 -27.93
N CYS A 193 2.11 -0.59 -26.94
CA CYS A 193 1.63 -0.46 -25.55
C CYS A 193 2.17 0.80 -24.87
N TRP A 194 3.34 1.26 -25.24
CA TRP A 194 3.92 2.52 -24.74
C TRP A 194 3.10 3.73 -25.16
N VAL A 195 2.66 3.75 -26.41
CA VAL A 195 1.83 4.84 -26.95
C VAL A 195 0.44 4.81 -26.34
N LEU A 196 -0.15 3.63 -26.13
CA LEU A 196 -1.47 3.48 -25.51
C LEU A 196 -1.46 3.88 -24.03
N MET A 197 -0.39 3.52 -23.28
CA MET A 197 -0.26 3.87 -21.87
C MET A 197 0.05 5.37 -21.67
N PHE A 198 0.82 5.95 -22.59
CA PHE A 198 1.05 7.39 -22.65
C PHE A 198 -0.26 8.15 -22.98
N ALA A 199 -1.06 7.63 -23.92
CA ALA A 199 -2.37 8.16 -24.28
C ALA A 199 -3.38 8.01 -23.11
N LEU A 200 -3.38 6.89 -22.38
CA LEU A 200 -4.23 6.67 -21.21
C LEU A 200 -3.90 7.64 -20.07
N ILE A 201 -2.62 7.86 -19.76
CA ILE A 201 -2.21 8.83 -18.74
C ILE A 201 -2.59 10.26 -19.17
N THR A 202 -2.48 10.60 -20.46
CA THR A 202 -2.78 11.94 -20.97
C THR A 202 -4.26 12.14 -21.28
N THR A 203 -5.00 11.10 -21.67
CA THR A 203 -6.39 11.25 -22.18
C THR A 203 -7.44 10.92 -21.11
N GLN A 204 -7.20 9.99 -20.20
CA GLN A 204 -8.15 9.70 -19.11
C GLN A 204 -8.09 10.70 -17.93
N MET A 205 -7.10 11.59 -17.92
CA MET A 205 -7.00 12.67 -16.93
C MET A 205 -7.68 13.98 -17.37
N ILE A 206 -8.37 13.99 -18.48
CA ILE A 206 -9.26 15.12 -18.81
C ILE A 206 -10.54 14.88 -18.01
N LEU A 207 -10.68 15.55 -16.88
CA LEU A 207 -11.99 15.72 -16.26
C LEU A 207 -12.91 16.37 -17.30
N PRO A 208 -14.15 15.88 -17.49
CA PRO A 208 -15.11 16.57 -18.33
C PRO A 208 -15.27 17.98 -17.77
N ASN A 209 -15.19 18.95 -18.64
CA ASN A 209 -15.58 20.32 -18.32
C ASN A 209 -17.01 20.27 -17.81
N SER A 210 -17.22 20.68 -16.57
CA SER A 210 -18.52 20.97 -15.96
C SER A 210 -19.18 22.09 -16.65
#